data_ea1ccc4752765fd3c54a0e22eeb41aa2
#
_entry.id   ea1ccc4752765fd3c54a0e22eeb41aa2
#
_cell.length_a   1.000
_cell.length_b   1.000
_cell.length_c   1.000
_cell.angle_alpha   90.00
_cell.angle_beta   90.00
_cell.angle_gamma   90.00
#
_symmetry.space_group_name_H-M   'P 1'
#
loop_
_entity.id
_entity.type
_entity.pdbx_description
1 polymer ?
#
loop_
_entity_poly.entity_id
_entity_poly.type
_entity_poly.pdbx_seq_one_letter_code
_entity_poly.pdbx_strand_id
1 'polypeptide(L)'
;MRPGKPLMFGKLNNMLVLCFPGNPVSTFVGSIIFLLPLINNLLNINTKLPITEAILAKDLKKNDEREEYMRAKLSYAKNNEIIADPYIKQDSSMSYYLAKSEGLIIRKPYDKALTAGKKVPIIPFSRISNTL
;
A
#
# COMPACT_ATOMS: atom_id res chain seq x y z
N MET A 1 8.93 5.29 5.05
CA MET A 1 7.99 4.57 4.16
C MET A 1 8.66 4.25 2.83
N ARG A 2 8.33 3.11 2.24
CA ARG A 2 8.80 2.68 0.92
C ARG A 2 7.63 2.05 0.13
N PRO A 3 7.36 2.46 -1.13
CA PRO A 3 7.90 3.62 -1.82
C PRO A 3 7.37 4.93 -1.22
N GLY A 4 7.94 6.10 -1.63
CA GLY A 4 7.36 7.38 -1.24
C GLY A 4 8.32 8.41 -0.63
N LYS A 5 9.59 8.32 -0.96
CA LYS A 5 10.58 9.31 -0.51
C LYS A 5 11.07 10.13 -1.73
N PRO A 6 11.07 11.47 -1.64
CA PRO A 6 10.55 12.32 -0.56
C PRO A 6 9.03 12.57 -0.70
N LEU A 7 8.31 12.49 0.42
CA LEU A 7 6.94 12.98 0.54
C LEU A 7 6.97 14.09 1.57
N MET A 8 6.37 15.24 1.25
CA MET A 8 6.33 16.39 2.14
C MET A 8 4.89 16.81 2.40
N PHE A 9 4.61 17.17 3.64
CA PHE A 9 3.33 17.71 4.07
C PHE A 9 3.57 19.05 4.77
N GLY A 10 2.74 20.03 4.47
CA GLY A 10 2.83 21.34 5.06
C GLY A 10 1.48 22.07 5.08
N LYS A 11 1.49 23.25 5.70
CA LYS A 11 0.35 24.16 5.74
C LYS A 11 0.81 25.57 5.34
N LEU A 12 0.10 26.18 4.42
CA LEU A 12 0.30 27.58 4.04
C LEU A 12 -1.02 28.32 4.29
N ASN A 13 -1.07 29.15 5.33
CA ASN A 13 -2.30 29.78 5.83
C ASN A 13 -3.37 28.70 6.13
N ASN A 14 -4.50 28.72 5.43
CA ASN A 14 -5.58 27.73 5.57
C ASN A 14 -5.51 26.58 4.53
N MET A 15 -4.46 26.59 3.69
CA MET A 15 -4.27 25.59 2.64
C MET A 15 -3.34 24.47 3.13
N LEU A 16 -3.78 23.23 2.99
CA LEU A 16 -2.93 22.06 3.20
C LEU A 16 -2.17 21.75 1.92
N VAL A 17 -0.88 21.47 2.06
CA VAL A 17 0.02 21.18 0.93
C VAL A 17 0.60 19.80 1.12
N LEU A 18 0.39 18.93 0.14
CA LEU A 18 0.94 17.57 0.10
C LEU A 18 1.72 17.41 -1.20
N CYS A 19 3.04 17.23 -1.08
CA CYS A 19 3.93 17.07 -2.22
C CYS A 19 4.33 15.62 -2.39
N PHE A 20 4.13 15.07 -3.57
CA PHE A 20 4.51 13.71 -3.93
C PHE A 20 5.82 13.70 -4.72
N PRO A 21 6.61 12.61 -4.63
CA PRO A 21 7.75 12.40 -5.50
C PRO A 21 7.29 12.23 -6.95
N GLY A 22 8.16 12.57 -7.91
CA GLY A 22 7.85 12.44 -9.35
C GLY A 22 7.70 11.01 -9.86
N ASN A 23 7.99 10.01 -9.05
CA ASN A 23 7.84 8.61 -9.42
C ASN A 23 6.36 8.16 -9.34
N PRO A 24 5.77 7.65 -10.44
CA PRO A 24 4.34 7.30 -10.49
C PRO A 24 3.92 6.28 -9.44
N VAL A 25 4.75 5.27 -9.16
CA VAL A 25 4.45 4.25 -8.15
C VAL A 25 4.41 4.85 -6.75
N SER A 26 5.38 5.71 -6.44
CA SER A 26 5.44 6.39 -5.14
C SER A 26 4.26 7.34 -4.95
N THR A 27 3.87 8.05 -6.01
CA THR A 27 2.70 8.93 -6.01
C THR A 27 1.42 8.14 -5.80
N PHE A 28 1.24 7.04 -6.51
CA PHE A 28 0.05 6.18 -6.36
C PHE A 28 -0.08 5.63 -4.93
N VAL A 29 0.98 5.04 -4.39
CA VAL A 29 0.97 4.51 -3.02
C VAL A 29 0.74 5.63 -2.01
N GLY A 30 1.42 6.77 -2.17
CA GLY A 30 1.25 7.94 -1.31
C GLY A 30 -0.17 8.50 -1.36
N SER A 31 -0.82 8.47 -2.52
CA SER A 31 -2.22 8.90 -2.65
C SER A 31 -3.17 8.02 -1.85
N ILE A 32 -2.97 6.71 -1.84
CA ILE A 32 -3.78 5.79 -1.04
C ILE A 32 -3.55 6.01 0.45
N ILE A 33 -2.29 6.15 0.87
CA ILE A 33 -1.91 6.15 2.29
C ILE A 33 -2.12 7.52 2.95
N PHE A 34 -1.98 8.62 2.20
CA PHE A 34 -2.03 9.98 2.76
C PHE A 34 -3.12 10.85 2.15
N LEU A 35 -3.23 10.92 0.81
CA LEU A 35 -4.17 11.84 0.18
C LEU A 35 -5.61 11.42 0.42
N LEU A 36 -5.94 10.17 0.25
CA LEU A 36 -7.30 9.66 0.45
C LEU A 36 -7.79 9.86 1.90
N PRO A 37 -7.04 9.46 2.94
CA PRO A 37 -7.42 9.77 4.33
C PRO A 37 -7.52 11.27 4.62
N LEU A 38 -6.66 12.09 4.01
CA LEU A 38 -6.72 13.54 4.16
C LEU A 38 -8.02 14.11 3.59
N ILE A 39 -8.39 13.71 2.36
CA ILE A 39 -9.64 14.13 1.72
C ILE A 39 -10.84 13.68 2.55
N ASN A 40 -10.87 12.43 2.99
CA ASN A 40 -11.95 11.91 3.82
C ASN A 40 -12.10 12.71 5.12
N ASN A 41 -10.99 13.06 5.76
CA ASN A 41 -11.01 13.89 6.95
C ASN A 41 -11.56 15.30 6.68
N LEU A 42 -11.14 15.93 5.59
CA LEU A 42 -11.64 17.27 5.19
C LEU A 42 -13.13 17.27 4.86
N LEU A 43 -13.64 16.17 4.33
CA LEU A 43 -15.05 15.98 4.01
C LEU A 43 -15.88 15.45 5.19
N ASN A 44 -15.28 15.28 6.38
CA ASN A 44 -15.90 14.67 7.55
C ASN A 44 -16.43 13.24 7.27
N ILE A 45 -15.82 12.53 6.33
CA ILE A 45 -16.14 11.13 6.04
C ILE A 45 -15.33 10.25 6.99
N ASN A 46 -16.02 9.57 7.90
CA ASN A 46 -15.36 8.68 8.88
C ASN A 46 -15.08 7.29 8.27
N THR A 47 -14.19 7.23 7.30
CA THR A 47 -13.72 5.98 6.70
C THR A 47 -12.25 5.73 7.02
N LYS A 48 -11.91 4.47 7.26
CA LYS A 48 -10.53 4.01 7.45
C LYS A 48 -10.07 3.28 6.20
N LEU A 49 -8.76 3.22 5.99
CA LEU A 49 -8.20 2.36 4.95
C LEU A 49 -8.71 0.92 5.12
N PRO A 50 -9.12 0.26 4.03
CA PRO A 50 -9.71 -1.09 4.08
C PRO A 50 -8.65 -2.16 4.27
N ILE A 51 -7.95 -2.13 5.42
CA ILE A 51 -6.92 -3.12 5.75
C ILE A 51 -7.60 -4.45 6.11
N THR A 52 -7.14 -5.53 5.50
CA THR A 52 -7.59 -6.89 5.78
C THR A 52 -6.40 -7.86 5.76
N GLU A 53 -6.61 -9.13 6.07
CA GLU A 53 -5.58 -10.16 6.03
C GLU A 53 -5.59 -10.92 4.71
N ALA A 54 -4.41 -11.35 4.27
CA ALA A 54 -4.22 -12.27 3.15
C ALA A 54 -3.16 -13.31 3.50
N ILE A 55 -3.20 -14.44 2.80
CA ILE A 55 -2.16 -15.47 2.86
C ILE A 55 -1.05 -15.12 1.88
N LEU A 56 0.17 -15.10 2.36
CA LEU A 56 1.35 -14.80 1.55
C LEU A 56 1.66 -15.96 0.60
N ALA A 57 1.78 -15.68 -0.70
CA ALA A 57 2.05 -16.70 -1.72
C ALA A 57 3.53 -17.08 -1.83
N LYS A 58 4.45 -16.18 -1.43
CA LYS A 58 5.91 -16.35 -1.56
C LYS A 58 6.63 -15.87 -0.32
N ASP A 59 7.81 -16.42 -0.06
CA ASP A 59 8.66 -15.96 1.03
C ASP A 59 9.07 -14.50 0.87
N LEU A 60 9.12 -13.78 1.98
CA LEU A 60 9.61 -12.41 2.06
C LEU A 60 10.83 -12.33 2.97
N LYS A 61 11.84 -11.61 2.52
CA LYS A 61 13.03 -11.32 3.32
C LYS A 61 12.69 -10.40 4.50
N LYS A 62 13.58 -10.33 5.48
CA LYS A 62 13.51 -9.34 6.56
C LYS A 62 13.37 -7.92 5.97
N ASN A 63 12.48 -7.11 6.55
CA ASN A 63 12.32 -5.72 6.18
C ASN A 63 13.39 -4.84 6.85
N ASP A 64 13.67 -3.68 6.24
CA ASP A 64 14.58 -2.67 6.77
C ASP A 64 13.89 -1.76 7.83
N GLU A 65 14.49 -0.62 8.10
CA GLU A 65 14.01 0.39 9.07
C GLU A 65 12.74 1.12 8.65
N ARG A 66 12.26 0.92 7.41
CA ARG A 66 11.13 1.65 6.86
C ARG A 66 9.90 0.76 6.75
N GLU A 67 8.76 1.33 7.04
CA GLU A 67 7.49 0.70 6.67
C GLU A 67 7.41 0.57 5.15
N GLU A 68 7.05 -0.62 4.68
CA GLU A 68 7.01 -0.93 3.27
C GLU A 68 5.60 -1.33 2.82
N TYR A 69 5.21 -0.77 1.70
CA TYR A 69 3.96 -1.08 0.99
C TYR A 69 4.31 -1.77 -0.32
N MET A 70 4.28 -3.10 -0.29
CA MET A 70 4.67 -3.93 -1.43
C MET A 70 3.49 -4.16 -2.35
N ARG A 71 3.66 -3.88 -3.63
CA ARG A 71 2.65 -4.21 -4.65
C ARG A 71 2.50 -5.72 -4.75
N ALA A 72 1.26 -6.17 -4.84
CA ALA A 72 0.93 -7.58 -4.97
C ALA A 72 -0.23 -7.81 -5.94
N LYS A 73 -0.21 -8.96 -6.59
CA LYS A 73 -1.38 -9.54 -7.22
C LYS A 73 -2.21 -10.25 -6.15
N LEU A 74 -3.53 -10.11 -6.23
CA LEU A 74 -4.45 -10.79 -5.33
C LEU A 74 -5.21 -11.88 -6.08
N SER A 75 -5.46 -12.99 -5.42
CA SER A 75 -6.35 -14.05 -5.89
C SER A 75 -7.15 -14.59 -4.72
N TYR A 76 -8.17 -15.40 -5.01
CA TYR A 76 -9.02 -15.99 -3.99
C TYR A 76 -8.88 -17.50 -4.01
N ALA A 77 -8.64 -18.09 -2.85
CA ALA A 77 -8.67 -19.53 -2.66
C ALA A 77 -10.13 -20.06 -2.64
N LYS A 78 -10.31 -21.37 -2.71
CA LYS A 78 -11.64 -22.01 -2.68
C LYS A 78 -12.46 -21.71 -1.43
N ASN A 79 -11.79 -21.39 -0.31
CA ASN A 79 -12.40 -20.99 0.97
C ASN A 79 -12.59 -19.46 1.11
N ASN A 80 -12.51 -18.70 0.02
CA ASN A 80 -12.57 -17.24 -0.03
C ASN A 80 -11.44 -16.51 0.71
N GLU A 81 -10.39 -17.17 1.15
CA GLU A 81 -9.21 -16.49 1.65
C GLU A 81 -8.47 -15.75 0.51
N ILE A 82 -8.02 -14.56 0.81
CA ILE A 82 -7.22 -13.77 -0.15
C ILE A 82 -5.79 -14.30 -0.13
N ILE A 83 -5.26 -14.57 -1.32
CA ILE A 83 -3.85 -14.91 -1.53
C ILE A 83 -3.15 -13.67 -2.09
N ALA A 84 -2.10 -13.24 -1.43
CA ALA A 84 -1.28 -12.10 -1.87
C ALA A 84 0.05 -12.60 -2.45
N ASP A 85 0.25 -12.39 -3.74
CA ASP A 85 1.49 -12.71 -4.46
C ASP A 85 2.31 -11.44 -4.69
N PRO A 86 3.36 -11.19 -3.89
CA PRO A 86 4.17 -9.98 -4.01
C PRO A 86 4.99 -9.98 -5.30
N TYR A 87 5.06 -8.84 -5.96
CA TYR A 87 6.04 -8.63 -7.02
C TYR A 87 7.43 -8.51 -6.40
N ILE A 88 8.33 -9.44 -6.72
CA ILE A 88 9.67 -9.52 -6.12
C ILE A 88 10.50 -8.27 -6.46
N LYS A 89 10.38 -7.75 -7.69
CA LYS A 89 10.99 -6.49 -8.09
C LYS A 89 10.04 -5.35 -7.75
N GLN A 90 10.30 -4.69 -6.64
CA GLN A 90 9.56 -3.49 -6.21
C GLN A 90 10.16 -2.20 -6.80
N ASP A 91 10.90 -2.33 -7.92
CA ASP A 91 11.50 -1.18 -8.58
C ASP A 91 10.43 -0.15 -8.96
N SER A 92 10.66 1.06 -8.54
CA SER A 92 9.76 2.19 -8.72
C SER A 92 9.56 2.61 -10.18
N SER A 93 10.46 2.21 -11.07
CA SER A 93 10.40 2.51 -12.51
C SER A 93 9.39 1.64 -13.27
N MET A 94 8.84 0.58 -12.65
CA MET A 94 8.02 -0.40 -13.34
C MET A 94 6.52 -0.09 -13.26
N SER A 95 6.06 0.92 -14.04
CA SER A 95 4.65 1.28 -14.19
C SER A 95 3.76 0.11 -14.65
N TYR A 96 4.32 -0.83 -15.41
CA TYR A 96 3.62 -2.04 -15.85
C TYR A 96 3.10 -2.89 -14.69
N TYR A 97 3.93 -3.12 -13.66
CA TYR A 97 3.50 -3.87 -12.48
C TYR A 97 2.52 -3.10 -11.61
N LEU A 98 2.55 -1.76 -11.68
CA LEU A 98 1.55 -0.94 -11.02
C LEU A 98 0.16 -1.20 -11.60
N ALA A 99 0.03 -1.19 -12.93
CA ALA A 99 -1.24 -1.45 -13.62
C ALA A 99 -1.81 -2.85 -13.37
N LYS A 100 -0.95 -3.83 -13.05
CA LYS A 100 -1.34 -5.21 -12.73
C LYS A 100 -1.47 -5.49 -11.24
N SER A 101 -1.13 -4.53 -10.40
CA SER A 101 -1.26 -4.69 -8.95
C SER A 101 -2.73 -4.57 -8.54
N GLU A 102 -3.13 -5.39 -7.59
CA GLU A 102 -4.51 -5.43 -7.07
C GLU A 102 -4.59 -5.07 -5.59
N GLY A 103 -3.42 -4.91 -4.96
CA GLY A 103 -3.32 -4.50 -3.57
C GLY A 103 -1.89 -4.22 -3.12
N LEU A 104 -1.78 -3.76 -1.89
CA LEU A 104 -0.51 -3.51 -1.19
C LEU A 104 -0.39 -4.42 0.02
N ILE A 105 0.72 -5.14 0.15
CA ILE A 105 1.11 -5.81 1.39
C ILE A 105 1.80 -4.79 2.29
N ILE A 106 1.41 -4.72 3.55
CA ILE A 106 2.00 -3.82 4.53
C ILE A 106 3.07 -4.57 5.32
N ARG A 107 4.29 -4.05 5.35
CA ARG A 107 5.40 -4.55 6.15
C ARG A 107 5.85 -3.48 7.14
N LYS A 108 5.84 -3.82 8.42
CA LYS A 108 6.32 -2.90 9.46
C LYS A 108 7.84 -2.74 9.40
N PRO A 109 8.39 -1.63 9.94
CA PRO A 109 9.83 -1.51 10.14
C PRO A 109 10.39 -2.70 10.90
N TYR A 110 11.54 -3.21 10.46
CA TYR A 110 12.26 -4.36 11.05
C TYR A 110 11.47 -5.67 11.11
N ASP A 111 10.40 -5.79 10.32
CA ASP A 111 9.59 -7.01 10.27
C ASP A 111 10.46 -8.21 9.87
N LYS A 112 10.28 -9.33 10.56
CA LYS A 112 11.07 -10.53 10.33
C LYS A 112 10.81 -11.11 8.94
N ALA A 113 11.70 -11.98 8.46
CA ALA A 113 11.43 -12.76 7.28
C ALA A 113 10.15 -13.60 7.48
N LEU A 114 9.34 -13.67 6.43
CA LEU A 114 8.08 -14.42 6.43
C LEU A 114 8.14 -15.51 5.37
N THR A 115 7.63 -16.67 5.71
CA THR A 115 7.47 -17.78 4.76
C THR A 115 6.09 -17.73 4.10
N ALA A 116 5.98 -18.27 2.90
CA ALA A 116 4.70 -18.51 2.23
C ALA A 116 3.71 -19.22 3.18
N GLY A 117 2.44 -18.92 3.05
CA GLY A 117 1.38 -19.43 3.93
C GLY A 117 1.14 -18.61 5.20
N LYS A 118 2.00 -17.66 5.53
CA LYS A 118 1.77 -16.74 6.67
C LYS A 118 0.76 -15.66 6.31
N LYS A 119 0.01 -15.21 7.32
CA LYS A 119 -0.91 -14.08 7.19
C LYS A 119 -0.15 -12.76 7.18
N VAL A 120 -0.57 -11.87 6.30
CA VAL A 120 -0.02 -10.52 6.16
C VAL A 120 -1.15 -9.51 6.01
N PRO A 121 -1.01 -8.29 6.55
CA PRO A 121 -1.97 -7.23 6.32
C PRO A 121 -1.83 -6.69 4.89
N ILE A 122 -2.98 -6.46 4.25
CA ILE A 122 -3.04 -5.93 2.89
C ILE A 122 -4.07 -4.79 2.79
N ILE A 123 -3.91 -3.95 1.76
CA ILE A 123 -4.91 -3.00 1.29
C ILE A 123 -5.35 -3.45 -0.11
N PRO A 124 -6.52 -4.09 -0.27
CA PRO A 124 -7.04 -4.43 -1.59
C PRO A 124 -7.55 -3.19 -2.32
N PHE A 125 -7.15 -2.97 -3.57
CA PHE A 125 -7.58 -1.79 -4.33
C PHE A 125 -9.08 -1.78 -4.62
N SER A 126 -9.67 -2.96 -4.83
CA SER A 126 -11.12 -3.10 -5.05
C SER A 126 -11.99 -2.59 -3.91
N ARG A 127 -11.44 -2.49 -2.69
CA ARG A 127 -12.17 -1.99 -1.53
C ARG A 127 -11.97 -0.49 -1.29
N ILE A 128 -11.02 0.15 -1.98
CA ILE A 128 -10.76 1.59 -1.86
C ILE A 128 -11.91 2.39 -2.48
N SER A 129 -12.44 1.95 -3.63
CA SER A 129 -13.55 2.61 -4.32
C SER A 129 -14.85 2.63 -3.51
N ASN A 130 -15.01 1.76 -2.53
CA ASN A 130 -16.17 1.73 -1.64
C ASN A 130 -16.02 2.69 -0.44
N THR A 131 -14.90 3.41 -0.35
CA THR A 131 -14.61 4.39 0.71
C THR A 131 -14.72 5.84 0.22
N LEU A 132 -15.09 6.03 -1.02
CA LEU A 132 -15.44 7.31 -1.64
C LEU A 132 -16.97 7.40 -1.84
#